data_8103984ff788cb51205b7ce0fe32e119
#
_entry.id   8103984ff788cb51205b7ce0fe32e119
#
_cell.length_a   1.000
_cell.length_b   1.000
_cell.length_c   1.000
_cell.angle_alpha   90.00
_cell.angle_beta   90.00
_cell.angle_gamma   90.00
#
_symmetry.space_group_name_H-M   'P 1'
#
loop_
_entity.id
_entity.type
_entity.pdbx_description
1 polymer ?
#
loop_
_entity_poly.entity_id
_entity_poly.type
_entity_poly.pdbx_seq_one_letter_code
_entity_poly.pdbx_strand_id
1 'polypeptide(L)'
;MSDFVYPTVRESPRPRLTDLREKTPWWSLLRGDVAASGPTWIPLVLVLAAIVAVAYADHLVVPISLIYLCILPIVVGATFLRRVISYGLTIVCVLLHDYFAPKGINPGLRIFHNLSAILCFALVVYVIRRYIEQRESLARTVRQQRDDLLKDVELAGQVQRLFLPSAKPATPGLEISGMMHPARGVGGDYYDYFPVDAHTTQVIIADVAGKGVPAALLMSATAATMRLEANHDRNMLEQVERLNTGILSVSDSDRFVTLLVAEIDAQRRTLRYVNCGHNPALLFRAKTGALSLLNSSCPPIGLSAEEICELASEDLMDGDVLVLYTDGVTEAENRLGEEFGMERLSAAVRSGSSLSPEDLMSNIYSAAADFCGDDFNDDITILVVKCDFDSSSTPSS
;
A
#
# COMPACT_ATOMS: atom_id res chain seq x y z
N MET A 1 -14.95 -29.51 12.20
CA MET A 1 -15.21 -28.10 12.50
C MET A 1 -14.40 -27.79 13.75
N SER A 2 -13.18 -27.44 13.61
CA SER A 2 -12.29 -27.00 14.71
C SER A 2 -11.70 -25.66 14.27
N ASP A 3 -11.90 -24.69 15.13
CA ASP A 3 -11.54 -23.29 14.96
C ASP A 3 -10.03 -23.13 14.77
N PHE A 4 -9.60 -22.88 13.54
CA PHE A 4 -8.25 -22.42 13.25
C PHE A 4 -8.20 -20.90 13.47
N VAL A 5 -7.73 -20.52 14.64
CA VAL A 5 -7.35 -19.15 14.96
C VAL A 5 -6.02 -18.87 14.26
N TYR A 6 -6.05 -18.04 13.21
CA TYR A 6 -4.84 -17.41 12.69
C TYR A 6 -4.14 -16.66 13.82
N PRO A 7 -2.80 -16.72 13.95
CA PRO A 7 -2.10 -15.81 14.83
C PRO A 7 -2.43 -14.40 14.39
N THR A 8 -3.19 -13.69 15.20
CA THR A 8 -3.45 -12.27 15.01
C THR A 8 -2.10 -11.59 15.04
N VAL A 9 -1.64 -11.15 13.86
CA VAL A 9 -0.58 -10.14 13.75
C VAL A 9 -1.03 -9.04 14.70
N ARG A 10 -0.26 -8.78 15.76
CA ARG A 10 -0.51 -7.67 16.67
C ARG A 10 -0.52 -6.43 15.78
N GLU A 11 -1.73 -5.89 15.55
CA GLU A 11 -1.85 -4.55 15.00
C GLU A 11 -1.00 -3.64 15.89
N SER A 12 0.06 -3.12 15.34
CA SER A 12 0.82 -2.04 15.98
C SER A 12 -0.20 -0.95 16.27
N PRO A 13 -0.25 -0.40 17.47
CA PRO A 13 -1.23 0.63 17.82
C PRO A 13 -1.01 1.78 16.85
N ARG A 14 -1.98 2.00 15.95
CA ARG A 14 -2.05 3.21 15.12
C ARG A 14 -1.84 4.39 16.04
N PRO A 15 -0.90 5.32 15.76
CA PRO A 15 -0.68 6.46 16.62
C PRO A 15 -2.01 7.17 16.80
N ARG A 16 -2.49 7.28 18.04
CA ARG A 16 -3.72 7.97 18.35
C ARG A 16 -3.54 9.43 17.92
N LEU A 17 -4.51 9.97 17.22
CA LEU A 17 -4.58 11.37 16.78
C LEU A 17 -4.40 12.41 17.89
N THR A 18 -4.21 11.97 19.13
CA THR A 18 -3.97 12.79 20.32
C THR A 18 -2.51 13.21 20.51
N ASP A 19 -1.53 12.55 19.88
CA ASP A 19 -0.10 12.86 20.09
C ASP A 19 0.47 13.91 19.12
N LEU A 20 -0.33 14.38 18.15
CA LEU A 20 0.05 15.45 17.21
C LEU A 20 -0.28 16.87 17.72
N ARG A 21 -0.41 17.07 19.03
CA ARG A 21 -0.70 18.38 19.65
C ARG A 21 0.51 19.30 19.80
N GLU A 22 1.68 18.93 19.27
CA GLU A 22 2.85 19.80 19.31
C GLU A 22 3.05 20.55 17.97
N LYS A 23 2.75 21.86 18.06
CA LYS A 23 3.15 22.91 17.11
C LYS A 23 2.55 22.82 15.71
N THR A 24 1.24 23.03 15.60
CA THR A 24 0.66 23.42 14.30
C THR A 24 1.18 24.82 13.93
N PRO A 25 1.97 24.94 12.85
CA PRO A 25 2.45 26.26 12.44
C PRO A 25 1.26 27.12 12.00
N TRP A 26 1.32 28.44 12.20
CA TRP A 26 0.25 29.41 11.93
C TRP A 26 -0.35 29.31 10.52
N TRP A 27 0.40 28.79 9.55
CA TRP A 27 -0.09 28.58 8.17
C TRP A 27 -1.03 27.35 8.05
N SER A 28 -1.08 26.43 9.03
CA SER A 28 -2.08 25.35 9.04
C SER A 28 -3.47 25.88 9.34
N LEU A 29 -3.58 27.06 9.96
CA LEU A 29 -4.83 27.77 10.13
C LEU A 29 -5.41 28.30 8.81
N LEU A 30 -4.60 28.41 7.77
CA LEU A 30 -4.99 28.80 6.41
C LEU A 30 -5.42 27.61 5.54
N ARG A 31 -5.10 26.38 5.93
CA ARG A 31 -5.67 25.17 5.32
C ARG A 31 -6.98 24.89 6.03
N GLY A 32 -8.11 25.03 5.37
CA GLY A 32 -9.45 24.82 5.90
C GLY A 32 -9.77 23.43 6.49
N ASP A 33 -8.76 22.71 7.00
CA ASP A 33 -8.89 21.40 7.64
C ASP A 33 -9.13 21.50 9.15
N VAL A 34 -9.20 22.72 9.70
CA VAL A 34 -9.64 22.92 11.08
C VAL A 34 -11.16 23.03 11.07
N ALA A 35 -11.83 21.88 11.08
CA ALA A 35 -13.16 21.80 11.66
C ALA A 35 -13.08 22.53 13.02
N ALA A 36 -13.74 23.68 13.11
CA ALA A 36 -13.62 24.64 14.19
C ALA A 36 -13.91 24.00 15.56
N SER A 37 -12.90 23.41 16.18
CA SER A 37 -12.90 23.05 17.60
C SER A 37 -12.35 24.17 18.49
N GLY A 38 -11.98 25.31 17.89
CA GLY A 38 -11.59 26.51 18.61
C GLY A 38 -12.79 27.42 18.87
N PRO A 39 -12.72 28.24 19.95
CA PRO A 39 -13.80 29.16 20.28
C PRO A 39 -14.02 30.15 19.13
N THR A 40 -15.21 30.11 18.52
CA THR A 40 -15.61 30.92 17.35
C THR A 40 -15.62 32.43 17.61
N TRP A 41 -15.45 32.84 18.86
CA TRP A 41 -15.39 34.26 19.26
C TRP A 41 -14.05 34.93 18.91
N ILE A 42 -12.92 34.19 18.82
CA ILE A 42 -11.61 34.79 18.52
C ILE A 42 -11.62 35.41 17.11
N PRO A 43 -11.94 34.68 16.03
CA PRO A 43 -12.01 35.30 14.70
C PRO A 43 -13.08 36.40 14.60
N LEU A 44 -14.20 36.28 15.35
CA LEU A 44 -15.19 37.34 15.39
C LEU A 44 -14.66 38.63 15.99
N VAL A 45 -13.96 38.54 17.11
CA VAL A 45 -13.34 39.71 17.78
C VAL A 45 -12.30 40.37 16.89
N LEU A 46 -11.43 39.57 16.24
CA LEU A 46 -10.40 40.09 15.34
C LEU A 46 -10.99 40.80 14.13
N VAL A 47 -12.04 40.23 13.52
CA VAL A 47 -12.73 40.84 12.39
C VAL A 47 -13.43 42.13 12.79
N LEU A 48 -14.11 42.14 13.94
CA LEU A 48 -14.73 43.37 14.48
C LEU A 48 -13.72 44.47 14.80
N ALA A 49 -12.60 44.12 15.42
CA ALA A 49 -11.52 45.07 15.72
C ALA A 49 -10.92 45.64 14.39
N ALA A 50 -10.74 44.85 13.37
CA ALA A 50 -10.27 45.30 12.06
C ALA A 50 -11.28 46.24 11.37
N ILE A 51 -12.59 45.93 11.43
CA ILE A 51 -13.65 46.80 10.90
C ILE A 51 -13.66 48.15 11.62
N VAL A 52 -13.57 48.17 12.96
CA VAL A 52 -13.52 49.40 13.75
C VAL A 52 -12.26 50.23 13.41
N ALA A 53 -11.09 49.57 13.27
CA ALA A 53 -9.84 50.25 12.89
C ALA A 53 -9.94 50.89 11.51
N VAL A 54 -10.52 50.22 10.52
CA VAL A 54 -10.74 50.80 9.19
C VAL A 54 -11.74 51.98 9.23
N ALA A 55 -12.83 51.84 9.98
CA ALA A 55 -13.82 52.91 10.13
C ALA A 55 -13.23 54.14 10.82
N TYR A 56 -12.36 53.94 11.84
CA TYR A 56 -11.65 55.04 12.52
C TYR A 56 -10.60 55.69 11.61
N ALA A 57 -9.85 54.91 10.84
CA ALA A 57 -8.89 55.43 9.84
C ALA A 57 -9.61 56.27 8.76
N ASP A 58 -10.78 55.86 8.33
CA ASP A 58 -11.62 56.57 7.36
C ASP A 58 -12.04 57.95 7.89
N HIS A 59 -12.30 58.08 9.20
CA HIS A 59 -12.60 59.37 9.84
C HIS A 59 -11.41 60.34 9.84
N LEU A 60 -10.18 59.80 9.91
CA LEU A 60 -8.98 60.63 9.98
C LEU A 60 -8.49 61.10 8.57
N VAL A 61 -8.84 60.42 7.50
CA VAL A 61 -8.35 60.66 6.14
C VAL A 61 -9.46 61.24 5.28
N VAL A 62 -9.72 62.54 5.45
CA VAL A 62 -10.66 63.29 4.59
C VAL A 62 -9.84 63.85 3.38
N PRO A 63 -10.24 63.63 2.12
CA PRO A 63 -11.58 63.34 1.56
C PRO A 63 -11.79 61.94 0.93
N ILE A 64 -10.94 60.96 1.21
CA ILE A 64 -10.98 59.65 0.55
C ILE A 64 -11.71 58.65 1.47
N SER A 65 -12.77 57.99 0.93
CA SER A 65 -13.47 56.93 1.69
C SER A 65 -12.70 55.61 1.65
N LEU A 66 -12.35 55.07 2.84
CA LEU A 66 -11.63 53.84 3.00
C LEU A 66 -12.58 52.64 3.26
N ILE A 67 -13.92 52.79 3.16
CA ILE A 67 -14.90 51.73 3.46
C ILE A 67 -14.62 50.42 2.70
N TYR A 68 -14.10 50.52 1.48
CA TYR A 68 -13.80 49.33 0.68
C TYR A 68 -12.63 48.49 1.23
N LEU A 69 -11.78 49.04 2.12
CA LEU A 69 -10.78 48.25 2.85
C LEU A 69 -11.40 47.25 3.83
N CYS A 70 -12.67 47.45 4.23
CA CYS A 70 -13.44 46.50 5.00
C CYS A 70 -13.66 45.19 4.27
N ILE A 71 -13.43 45.08 2.93
CA ILE A 71 -13.43 43.84 2.20
C ILE A 71 -12.49 42.80 2.85
N LEU A 72 -11.31 43.18 3.28
CA LEU A 72 -10.32 42.26 3.87
C LEU A 72 -10.86 41.56 5.13
N PRO A 73 -11.31 42.28 6.20
CA PRO A 73 -11.89 41.62 7.36
C PRO A 73 -13.19 40.87 7.04
N ILE A 74 -14.01 41.33 6.08
CA ILE A 74 -15.24 40.63 5.66
C ILE A 74 -14.90 39.30 4.97
N VAL A 75 -13.86 39.26 4.11
CA VAL A 75 -13.35 38.01 3.49
C VAL A 75 -12.91 37.02 4.57
N VAL A 76 -12.12 37.47 5.55
CA VAL A 76 -11.71 36.63 6.68
C VAL A 76 -12.91 36.15 7.48
N GLY A 77 -13.86 37.03 7.78
CA GLY A 77 -15.12 36.66 8.44
C GLY A 77 -15.93 35.65 7.66
N ALA A 78 -15.98 35.77 6.32
CA ALA A 78 -16.70 34.84 5.47
C ALA A 78 -16.05 33.42 5.45
N THR A 79 -14.74 33.30 5.70
CA THR A 79 -14.07 31.98 5.75
C THR A 79 -14.23 31.27 7.08
N PHE A 80 -14.23 32.00 8.21
CA PHE A 80 -14.18 31.40 9.56
C PHE A 80 -15.48 31.46 10.36
N LEU A 81 -16.40 32.39 10.00
CA LEU A 81 -17.63 32.61 10.78
C LEU A 81 -18.86 31.96 10.13
N ARG A 82 -19.92 31.75 10.93
CA ARG A 82 -21.21 31.25 10.41
C ARG A 82 -21.82 32.23 9.42
N ARG A 83 -22.57 31.70 8.44
CA ARG A 83 -23.19 32.43 7.34
C ARG A 83 -23.93 33.70 7.80
N VAL A 84 -24.78 33.56 8.83
CA VAL A 84 -25.55 34.69 9.38
C VAL A 84 -24.68 35.79 9.97
N ILE A 85 -23.60 35.40 10.66
CA ILE A 85 -22.65 36.35 11.27
C ILE A 85 -21.88 37.10 10.18
N SER A 86 -21.44 36.42 9.12
CA SER A 86 -20.71 37.02 8.00
C SER A 86 -21.53 38.10 7.28
N TYR A 87 -22.83 37.86 7.03
CA TYR A 87 -23.72 38.87 6.47
C TYR A 87 -24.04 39.98 7.48
N GLY A 88 -24.18 39.67 8.76
CA GLY A 88 -24.35 40.67 9.81
C GLY A 88 -23.19 41.66 9.89
N LEU A 89 -21.95 41.16 9.72
CA LEU A 89 -20.74 42.00 9.71
C LEU A 89 -20.73 43.02 8.55
N THR A 90 -21.32 42.71 7.39
CA THR A 90 -21.45 43.68 6.30
C THR A 90 -22.32 44.86 6.70
N ILE A 91 -23.42 44.62 7.41
CA ILE A 91 -24.33 45.65 7.91
C ILE A 91 -23.62 46.49 8.98
N VAL A 92 -22.98 45.84 9.95
CA VAL A 92 -22.21 46.52 11.02
C VAL A 92 -21.12 47.41 10.43
N CYS A 93 -20.39 46.94 9.41
CA CYS A 93 -19.36 47.74 8.73
C CYS A 93 -19.92 49.01 8.15
N VAL A 94 -21.05 48.93 7.41
CA VAL A 94 -21.66 50.10 6.79
C VAL A 94 -22.23 51.08 7.82
N LEU A 95 -22.86 50.57 8.90
CA LEU A 95 -23.37 51.41 10.01
C LEU A 95 -22.24 52.17 10.73
N LEU A 96 -21.11 51.50 10.98
CA LEU A 96 -19.93 52.15 11.60
C LEU A 96 -19.35 53.21 10.69
N HIS A 97 -19.22 52.93 9.41
CA HIS A 97 -18.77 53.92 8.40
C HIS A 97 -19.72 55.14 8.39
N ASP A 98 -21.03 54.90 8.33
CA ASP A 98 -22.06 55.98 8.33
C ASP A 98 -22.01 56.85 9.59
N TYR A 99 -21.73 56.24 10.76
CA TYR A 99 -21.58 56.97 12.03
C TYR A 99 -20.37 57.94 12.04
N PHE A 100 -19.25 57.52 11.48
CA PHE A 100 -18.02 58.31 11.38
C PHE A 100 -17.95 59.24 10.18
N ALA A 101 -18.89 59.15 9.23
CA ALA A 101 -18.88 59.98 8.02
C ALA A 101 -19.07 61.45 8.29
N PRO A 102 -18.45 62.36 7.49
CA PRO A 102 -18.57 63.81 7.67
C PRO A 102 -20.02 64.30 7.54
N LYS A 103 -20.44 65.15 8.48
CA LYS A 103 -21.78 65.79 8.47
C LYS A 103 -21.81 66.88 7.38
N GLY A 104 -22.37 66.63 6.24
CA GLY A 104 -22.51 67.63 5.15
C GLY A 104 -22.73 67.05 3.77
N ILE A 105 -22.71 65.76 3.64
CA ILE A 105 -22.96 65.05 2.38
C ILE A 105 -24.48 65.02 2.09
N ASN A 106 -24.85 65.18 0.80
CA ASN A 106 -26.25 65.08 0.34
C ASN A 106 -26.87 63.72 0.80
N PRO A 107 -28.01 63.74 1.52
CA PRO A 107 -28.59 62.50 2.08
C PRO A 107 -28.88 61.41 1.04
N GLY A 108 -29.27 61.76 -0.18
CA GLY A 108 -29.53 60.83 -1.26
C GLY A 108 -28.27 60.09 -1.72
N LEU A 109 -27.15 60.81 -1.85
CA LEU A 109 -25.87 60.26 -2.26
C LEU A 109 -25.32 59.32 -1.17
N ARG A 110 -25.52 59.67 0.10
CA ARG A 110 -25.13 58.83 1.28
C ARG A 110 -25.86 57.52 1.30
N ILE A 111 -27.22 57.54 1.09
CA ILE A 111 -28.03 56.32 1.02
C ILE A 111 -27.56 55.43 -0.14
N PHE A 112 -27.37 56.02 -1.32
CA PHE A 112 -26.89 55.26 -2.50
C PHE A 112 -25.52 54.60 -2.22
N HIS A 113 -24.57 55.30 -1.61
CA HIS A 113 -23.24 54.76 -1.25
C HIS A 113 -23.34 53.60 -0.26
N ASN A 114 -24.16 53.75 0.79
CA ASN A 114 -24.37 52.70 1.80
C ASN A 114 -25.00 51.45 1.22
N LEU A 115 -26.01 51.58 0.35
CA LEU A 115 -26.67 50.48 -0.32
C LEU A 115 -25.73 49.75 -1.29
N SER A 116 -24.91 50.50 -2.05
CA SER A 116 -23.93 49.90 -2.94
C SER A 116 -22.84 49.12 -2.20
N ALA A 117 -22.37 49.64 -1.02
CA ALA A 117 -21.43 48.95 -0.17
C ALA A 117 -21.97 47.67 0.43
N ILE A 118 -23.21 47.67 0.93
CA ILE A 118 -23.90 46.47 1.44
C ILE A 118 -24.00 45.44 0.32
N LEU A 119 -24.46 45.83 -0.90
CA LEU A 119 -24.59 44.89 -2.00
C LEU A 119 -23.23 44.30 -2.42
N CYS A 120 -22.20 45.13 -2.52
CA CYS A 120 -20.82 44.69 -2.85
C CYS A 120 -20.30 43.68 -1.82
N PHE A 121 -20.37 44.00 -0.54
CA PHE A 121 -19.89 43.12 0.54
C PHE A 121 -20.71 41.82 0.63
N ALA A 122 -22.02 41.90 0.48
CA ALA A 122 -22.88 40.72 0.43
C ALA A 122 -22.55 39.80 -0.75
N LEU A 123 -22.25 40.36 -1.92
CA LEU A 123 -21.82 39.61 -3.08
C LEU A 123 -20.47 38.92 -2.82
N VAL A 124 -19.51 39.63 -2.22
CA VAL A 124 -18.21 39.04 -1.86
C VAL A 124 -18.40 37.86 -0.88
N VAL A 125 -19.18 38.04 0.17
CA VAL A 125 -19.52 36.98 1.11
C VAL A 125 -20.18 35.79 0.39
N TYR A 126 -21.12 36.05 -0.50
CA TYR A 126 -21.81 35.03 -1.29
C TYR A 126 -20.83 34.21 -2.15
N VAL A 127 -19.96 34.89 -2.92
CA VAL A 127 -19.01 34.23 -3.83
C VAL A 127 -18.03 33.38 -3.03
N ILE A 128 -17.46 33.90 -1.94
CA ILE A 128 -16.52 33.16 -1.09
C ILE A 128 -17.19 31.93 -0.50
N ARG A 129 -18.40 32.07 0.05
CA ARG A 129 -19.16 30.97 0.60
C ARG A 129 -19.46 29.90 -0.43
N ARG A 130 -19.90 30.31 -1.61
CA ARG A 130 -20.16 29.39 -2.72
C ARG A 130 -18.91 28.61 -3.12
N TYR A 131 -17.78 29.28 -3.17
CA TYR A 131 -16.49 28.66 -3.48
C TYR A 131 -16.06 27.64 -2.40
N ILE A 132 -16.21 27.99 -1.10
CA ILE A 132 -15.89 27.08 0.00
C ILE A 132 -16.79 25.84 -0.04
N GLU A 133 -18.12 26.02 -0.19
CA GLU A 133 -19.09 24.93 -0.28
C GLU A 133 -18.77 23.97 -1.46
N GLN A 134 -18.40 24.52 -2.62
CA GLN A 134 -17.98 23.72 -3.77
C GLN A 134 -16.71 22.92 -3.52
N ARG A 135 -15.70 23.53 -2.90
CA ARG A 135 -14.46 22.84 -2.54
C ARG A 135 -14.69 21.71 -1.54
N GLU A 136 -15.49 21.94 -0.51
CA GLU A 136 -15.83 20.92 0.46
C GLU A 136 -16.61 19.75 -0.14
N SER A 137 -17.59 20.05 -1.02
CA SER A 137 -18.37 19.01 -1.70
C SER A 137 -17.48 18.15 -2.60
N LEU A 138 -16.59 18.78 -3.38
CA LEU A 138 -15.62 18.07 -4.22
C LEU A 138 -14.67 17.20 -3.38
N ALA A 139 -14.14 17.76 -2.29
CA ALA A 139 -13.24 17.01 -1.40
C ALA A 139 -13.94 15.79 -0.76
N ARG A 140 -15.22 15.91 -0.39
CA ARG A 140 -16.02 14.79 0.11
C ARG A 140 -16.22 13.72 -0.95
N THR A 141 -16.58 14.11 -2.17
CA THR A 141 -16.75 13.18 -3.29
C THR A 141 -15.47 12.41 -3.60
N VAL A 142 -14.33 13.11 -3.68
CA VAL A 142 -13.02 12.48 -3.93
C VAL A 142 -12.65 11.52 -2.80
N ARG A 143 -12.87 11.89 -1.54
CA ARG A 143 -12.62 10.99 -0.39
C ARG A 143 -13.49 9.74 -0.48
N GLN A 144 -14.78 9.90 -0.75
CA GLN A 144 -15.70 8.77 -0.88
C GLN A 144 -15.30 7.83 -2.02
N GLN A 145 -14.99 8.36 -3.21
CA GLN A 145 -14.52 7.55 -4.34
C GLN A 145 -13.23 6.79 -4.02
N ARG A 146 -12.29 7.44 -3.34
CA ARG A 146 -11.06 6.77 -2.87
C ARG A 146 -11.36 5.63 -1.90
N ASP A 147 -12.25 5.87 -0.93
CA ASP A 147 -12.57 4.87 0.09
C ASP A 147 -13.33 3.68 -0.51
N ASP A 148 -14.17 3.91 -1.52
CA ASP A 148 -14.86 2.85 -2.27
C ASP A 148 -13.86 2.02 -3.11
N LEU A 149 -12.93 2.67 -3.83
CA LEU A 149 -11.86 1.97 -4.56
C LEU A 149 -10.95 1.13 -3.66
N LEU A 150 -10.61 1.63 -2.46
CA LEU A 150 -9.82 0.86 -1.50
C LEU A 150 -10.54 -0.40 -1.03
N LYS A 151 -11.87 -0.34 -0.82
CA LYS A 151 -12.67 -1.52 -0.50
C LYS A 151 -12.69 -2.53 -1.63
N ASP A 152 -12.82 -2.08 -2.88
CA ASP A 152 -12.83 -2.98 -4.04
C ASP A 152 -11.48 -3.71 -4.18
N VAL A 153 -10.36 -3.01 -3.96
CA VAL A 153 -9.02 -3.62 -3.94
C VAL A 153 -8.86 -4.60 -2.78
N GLU A 154 -9.38 -4.29 -1.60
CA GLU A 154 -9.36 -5.20 -0.44
C GLU A 154 -10.15 -6.48 -0.71
N LEU A 155 -11.34 -6.37 -1.32
CA LEU A 155 -12.14 -7.52 -1.73
C LEU A 155 -11.41 -8.36 -2.79
N ALA A 156 -10.77 -7.73 -3.78
CA ALA A 156 -9.94 -8.44 -4.75
C ALA A 156 -8.80 -9.21 -4.08
N GLY A 157 -8.12 -8.61 -3.09
CA GLY A 157 -7.09 -9.29 -2.30
C GLY A 157 -7.62 -10.48 -1.48
N GLN A 158 -8.87 -10.41 -0.99
CA GLN A 158 -9.50 -11.56 -0.33
C GLN A 158 -9.73 -12.72 -1.31
N VAL A 159 -10.16 -12.43 -2.53
CA VAL A 159 -10.33 -13.45 -3.59
C VAL A 159 -8.97 -14.01 -4.00
N GLN A 160 -7.95 -13.16 -4.17
CA GLN A 160 -6.60 -13.57 -4.53
C GLN A 160 -6.00 -14.56 -3.51
N ARG A 161 -6.22 -14.34 -2.22
CA ARG A 161 -5.77 -15.26 -1.16
C ARG A 161 -6.33 -16.67 -1.28
N LEU A 162 -7.44 -16.88 -1.99
CA LEU A 162 -7.98 -18.22 -2.25
C LEU A 162 -7.13 -19.01 -3.26
N PHE A 163 -6.27 -18.34 -4.03
CA PHE A 163 -5.28 -18.97 -4.90
C PHE A 163 -4.00 -19.39 -4.18
N LEU A 164 -3.82 -19.01 -2.93
CA LEU A 164 -2.68 -19.46 -2.14
C LEU A 164 -3.00 -20.80 -1.43
N PRO A 165 -1.98 -21.59 -1.07
CA PRO A 165 -2.21 -22.88 -0.42
C PRO A 165 -2.85 -22.68 0.95
N SER A 166 -3.91 -23.47 1.22
CA SER A 166 -4.66 -23.44 2.48
C SER A 166 -4.29 -24.55 3.46
N ALA A 167 -3.60 -25.59 3.01
CA ALA A 167 -3.21 -26.74 3.81
C ALA A 167 -1.74 -27.10 3.59
N LYS A 168 -1.05 -27.53 4.64
CA LYS A 168 0.31 -28.04 4.53
C LYS A 168 0.28 -29.41 3.81
N PRO A 169 1.18 -29.65 2.84
CA PRO A 169 1.24 -30.95 2.17
C PRO A 169 1.67 -32.02 3.18
N ALA A 170 1.10 -33.21 3.06
CA ALA A 170 1.39 -34.33 3.94
C ALA A 170 2.41 -35.29 3.33
N THR A 171 3.44 -34.80 2.61
CA THR A 171 4.49 -35.63 2.05
C THR A 171 5.47 -36.02 3.15
N PRO A 172 5.60 -37.33 3.48
CA PRO A 172 6.52 -37.77 4.51
C PRO A 172 7.96 -37.36 4.20
N GLY A 173 8.67 -36.84 5.17
CA GLY A 173 10.06 -36.39 5.01
C GLY A 173 10.23 -34.96 4.48
N LEU A 174 9.15 -34.22 4.33
CA LEU A 174 9.18 -32.80 3.95
C LEU A 174 8.34 -31.96 4.89
N GLU A 175 8.93 -30.91 5.43
CA GLU A 175 8.22 -29.85 6.13
C GLU A 175 8.22 -28.58 5.27
N ILE A 176 7.06 -27.98 5.06
CA ILE A 176 6.91 -26.81 4.16
C ILE A 176 6.16 -25.68 4.87
N SER A 177 6.63 -24.45 4.70
CA SER A 177 5.93 -23.25 5.12
C SER A 177 6.15 -22.13 4.11
N GLY A 178 5.08 -21.37 3.81
CA GLY A 178 5.16 -20.25 2.89
C GLY A 178 4.28 -19.09 3.33
N MET A 179 4.68 -17.88 2.98
CA MET A 179 3.92 -16.66 3.18
C MET A 179 4.02 -15.74 1.98
N MET A 180 2.99 -14.93 1.80
CA MET A 180 2.98 -13.82 0.84
C MET A 180 2.38 -12.61 1.54
N HIS A 181 3.08 -11.49 1.46
CA HIS A 181 2.66 -10.20 1.99
C HIS A 181 2.62 -9.17 0.86
N PRO A 182 1.41 -8.78 0.39
CA PRO A 182 1.30 -7.83 -0.71
C PRO A 182 1.56 -6.40 -0.22
N ALA A 183 2.34 -5.63 -0.98
CA ALA A 183 2.65 -4.23 -0.69
C ALA A 183 1.42 -3.31 -0.82
N ARG A 184 0.43 -3.65 -1.64
CA ARG A 184 -0.69 -2.76 -2.02
C ARG A 184 -2.08 -3.39 -1.95
N GLY A 185 -2.31 -4.34 -1.06
CA GLY A 185 -3.63 -4.99 -0.89
C GLY A 185 -3.91 -6.12 -1.89
N VAL A 186 -3.36 -6.08 -3.11
CA VAL A 186 -3.25 -7.16 -4.10
C VAL A 186 -1.83 -7.20 -4.62
N GLY A 187 -1.29 -8.39 -4.91
CA GLY A 187 0.09 -8.60 -5.32
C GLY A 187 0.24 -9.33 -6.67
N GLY A 188 1.44 -9.18 -7.28
CA GLY A 188 1.88 -9.96 -8.43
C GLY A 188 2.45 -11.32 -8.07
N ASP A 189 2.86 -11.47 -6.81
CA ASP A 189 3.51 -12.66 -6.30
C ASP A 189 2.56 -13.85 -6.19
N TYR A 190 3.12 -15.04 -6.39
CA TYR A 190 2.43 -16.31 -6.21
C TYR A 190 3.38 -17.35 -5.63
N TYR A 191 2.89 -18.14 -4.69
CA TYR A 191 3.52 -19.39 -4.31
C TYR A 191 2.48 -20.48 -4.12
N ASP A 192 2.88 -21.71 -4.36
CA ASP A 192 2.03 -22.89 -4.10
C ASP A 192 2.89 -24.11 -3.80
N TYR A 193 2.22 -25.13 -3.24
CA TYR A 193 2.79 -26.46 -3.08
C TYR A 193 1.67 -27.50 -3.05
N PHE A 194 1.87 -28.59 -3.75
CA PHE A 194 0.90 -29.67 -3.81
C PHE A 194 1.60 -31.01 -4.05
N PRO A 195 1.01 -32.11 -3.54
CA PRO A 195 1.55 -33.44 -3.80
C PRO A 195 1.32 -33.81 -5.26
N VAL A 196 2.37 -34.29 -5.92
CA VAL A 196 2.32 -34.91 -7.25
C VAL A 196 1.98 -36.39 -7.12
N ASP A 197 2.61 -37.06 -6.14
CA ASP A 197 2.35 -38.44 -5.75
C ASP A 197 2.58 -38.63 -4.24
N ALA A 198 2.63 -39.90 -3.77
CA ALA A 198 2.80 -40.21 -2.35
C ALA A 198 4.15 -39.77 -1.75
N HIS A 199 5.18 -39.48 -2.58
CA HIS A 199 6.53 -39.19 -2.17
C HIS A 199 7.08 -37.90 -2.76
N THR A 200 6.39 -37.34 -3.77
CA THR A 200 6.82 -36.17 -4.52
C THR A 200 5.90 -34.96 -4.26
N THR A 201 6.49 -33.85 -3.86
CA THR A 201 5.80 -32.55 -3.75
C THR A 201 6.36 -31.59 -4.78
N GLN A 202 5.47 -30.92 -5.51
CA GLN A 202 5.84 -29.78 -6.35
C GLN A 202 5.69 -28.50 -5.53
N VAL A 203 6.68 -27.61 -5.61
CA VAL A 203 6.67 -26.27 -5.03
C VAL A 203 6.87 -25.26 -6.13
N ILE A 204 6.20 -24.12 -6.02
CA ILE A 204 6.17 -23.06 -7.02
C ILE A 204 6.34 -21.72 -6.35
N ILE A 205 7.13 -20.85 -6.97
CA ILE A 205 7.15 -19.42 -6.67
C ILE A 205 7.20 -18.65 -7.99
N ALA A 206 6.48 -17.54 -8.06
CA ALA A 206 6.43 -16.69 -9.24
C ALA A 206 6.22 -15.23 -8.85
N ASP A 207 6.70 -14.33 -9.69
CA ASP A 207 6.44 -12.91 -9.61
C ASP A 207 6.08 -12.36 -10.99
N VAL A 208 5.02 -11.57 -11.04
CA VAL A 208 4.48 -10.97 -12.26
C VAL A 208 5.01 -9.56 -12.42
N ALA A 209 5.67 -9.29 -13.53
CA ALA A 209 6.16 -7.96 -13.88
C ALA A 209 5.05 -6.90 -13.82
N GLY A 210 5.26 -5.86 -13.00
CA GLY A 210 4.30 -4.78 -12.74
C GLY A 210 3.64 -4.88 -11.36
N LYS A 211 2.74 -3.94 -11.04
CA LYS A 211 2.13 -3.84 -9.70
C LYS A 211 0.63 -3.61 -9.77
N GLY A 212 -0.05 -3.96 -8.68
CA GLY A 212 -1.48 -3.72 -8.49
C GLY A 212 -2.38 -4.68 -9.27
N VAL A 213 -3.61 -4.24 -9.59
CA VAL A 213 -4.67 -5.10 -10.14
C VAL A 213 -4.28 -5.86 -11.41
N PRO A 214 -3.58 -5.27 -12.41
CA PRO A 214 -3.18 -6.02 -13.59
C PRO A 214 -2.23 -7.19 -13.29
N ALA A 215 -1.24 -6.98 -12.42
CA ALA A 215 -0.32 -8.04 -11.99
C ALA A 215 -1.07 -9.13 -11.19
N ALA A 216 -1.97 -8.73 -10.30
CA ALA A 216 -2.80 -9.65 -9.52
C ALA A 216 -3.71 -10.55 -10.38
N LEU A 217 -4.24 -10.03 -11.49
CA LEU A 217 -5.04 -10.82 -12.44
C LEU A 217 -4.18 -11.84 -13.18
N LEU A 218 -2.98 -11.44 -13.64
CA LEU A 218 -2.07 -12.34 -14.32
C LEU A 218 -1.51 -13.42 -13.37
N MET A 219 -1.22 -13.05 -12.11
CA MET A 219 -0.90 -13.99 -11.04
C MET A 219 -2.01 -15.03 -10.84
N SER A 220 -3.27 -14.59 -10.79
CA SER A 220 -4.41 -15.51 -10.62
C SER A 220 -4.56 -16.47 -11.80
N ALA A 221 -4.30 -16.00 -13.04
CA ALA A 221 -4.27 -16.84 -14.22
C ALA A 221 -3.11 -17.85 -14.16
N THR A 222 -1.91 -17.43 -13.75
CA THR A 222 -0.75 -18.29 -13.51
C THR A 222 -1.08 -19.39 -12.49
N ALA A 223 -1.62 -19.02 -11.34
CA ALA A 223 -2.00 -19.93 -10.26
C ALA A 223 -3.04 -20.98 -10.73
N ALA A 224 -4.08 -20.52 -11.43
CA ALA A 224 -5.12 -21.40 -11.97
C ALA A 224 -4.54 -22.40 -12.99
N THR A 225 -3.69 -21.94 -13.90
CA THR A 225 -3.03 -22.76 -14.91
C THR A 225 -2.14 -23.83 -14.26
N MET A 226 -1.27 -23.42 -13.33
CA MET A 226 -0.37 -24.35 -12.63
C MET A 226 -1.12 -25.43 -11.86
N ARG A 227 -2.21 -25.09 -11.17
CA ARG A 227 -3.05 -26.07 -10.47
C ARG A 227 -3.79 -27.02 -11.39
N LEU A 228 -4.21 -26.58 -12.56
CA LEU A 228 -4.83 -27.45 -13.55
C LEU A 228 -3.79 -28.42 -14.14
N GLU A 229 -2.59 -27.94 -14.46
CA GLU A 229 -1.53 -28.78 -15.02
C GLU A 229 -0.97 -29.78 -14.00
N ALA A 230 -0.95 -29.46 -12.71
CA ALA A 230 -0.54 -30.37 -11.64
C ALA A 230 -1.38 -31.65 -11.54
N ASN A 231 -2.65 -31.59 -11.95
CA ASN A 231 -3.56 -32.75 -11.93
C ASN A 231 -3.40 -33.67 -13.17
N HIS A 232 -2.50 -33.33 -14.09
CA HIS A 232 -2.23 -34.15 -15.26
C HIS A 232 -0.87 -34.84 -15.10
N ASP A 233 -0.77 -36.08 -15.61
CA ASP A 233 0.46 -36.86 -15.60
C ASP A 233 1.46 -36.30 -16.66
N ARG A 234 1.99 -35.09 -16.37
CA ARG A 234 2.88 -34.35 -17.25
C ARG A 234 4.16 -33.99 -16.55
N ASN A 235 5.24 -33.95 -17.33
CA ASN A 235 6.51 -33.47 -16.81
C ASN A 235 6.50 -31.94 -16.63
N MET A 236 7.39 -31.43 -15.77
CA MET A 236 7.50 -30.04 -15.39
C MET A 236 7.77 -29.12 -16.59
N LEU A 237 8.54 -29.55 -17.59
CA LEU A 237 8.81 -28.75 -18.80
C LEU A 237 7.55 -28.54 -19.63
N GLU A 238 6.69 -29.55 -19.77
CA GLU A 238 5.41 -29.40 -20.47
C GLU A 238 4.44 -28.46 -19.73
N GLN A 239 4.46 -28.46 -18.40
CA GLN A 239 3.69 -27.51 -17.57
C GLN A 239 4.13 -26.09 -17.84
N VAL A 240 5.43 -25.83 -17.83
CA VAL A 240 6.05 -24.52 -18.10
C VAL A 240 5.74 -24.04 -19.53
N GLU A 241 5.87 -24.91 -20.56
CA GLU A 241 5.56 -24.58 -21.94
C GLU A 241 4.09 -24.19 -22.14
N ARG A 242 3.16 -24.89 -21.49
CA ARG A 242 1.74 -24.57 -21.55
C ARG A 242 1.41 -23.27 -20.84
N LEU A 243 2.03 -23.04 -19.68
CA LEU A 243 1.89 -21.76 -18.98
C LEU A 243 2.40 -20.63 -19.87
N ASN A 244 3.57 -20.79 -20.51
CA ASN A 244 4.12 -19.79 -21.41
C ASN A 244 3.16 -19.48 -22.57
N THR A 245 2.65 -20.52 -23.24
CA THR A 245 1.65 -20.36 -24.30
C THR A 245 0.39 -19.65 -23.81
N GLY A 246 -0.10 -19.99 -22.62
CA GLY A 246 -1.26 -19.36 -21.99
C GLY A 246 -1.02 -17.88 -21.73
N ILE A 247 0.11 -17.53 -21.10
CA ILE A 247 0.45 -16.15 -20.75
C ILE A 247 0.66 -15.31 -22.02
N LEU A 248 1.38 -15.81 -23.03
CA LEU A 248 1.55 -15.13 -24.33
C LEU A 248 0.22 -14.81 -25.02
N SER A 249 -0.82 -15.61 -24.79
CA SER A 249 -2.12 -15.40 -25.42
C SER A 249 -2.95 -14.26 -24.76
N VAL A 250 -2.64 -13.88 -23.51
CA VAL A 250 -3.44 -12.95 -22.71
C VAL A 250 -2.67 -11.74 -22.19
N SER A 251 -1.34 -11.70 -22.38
CA SER A 251 -0.49 -10.59 -21.94
C SER A 251 0.05 -9.79 -23.11
N ASP A 252 0.27 -8.50 -22.85
CA ASP A 252 1.02 -7.62 -23.77
C ASP A 252 2.53 -7.85 -23.56
N SER A 253 3.34 -7.39 -24.53
CA SER A 253 4.81 -7.56 -24.55
C SER A 253 5.56 -7.04 -23.31
N ASP A 254 4.91 -6.20 -22.51
CA ASP A 254 5.51 -5.55 -21.34
C ASP A 254 5.20 -6.29 -20.02
N ARG A 255 4.47 -7.42 -20.09
CA ARG A 255 4.08 -8.21 -18.93
C ARG A 255 4.53 -9.65 -19.08
N PHE A 256 5.36 -10.07 -18.17
CA PHE A 256 5.90 -11.42 -18.08
C PHE A 256 5.82 -11.94 -16.65
N VAL A 257 6.08 -13.21 -16.48
CA VAL A 257 6.08 -13.86 -15.15
C VAL A 257 7.43 -14.52 -14.96
N THR A 258 8.13 -14.18 -13.89
CA THR A 258 9.27 -14.97 -13.44
C THR A 258 8.75 -16.14 -12.63
N LEU A 259 9.27 -17.34 -12.88
CA LEU A 259 8.72 -18.57 -12.31
C LEU A 259 9.86 -19.53 -11.93
N LEU A 260 9.80 -20.10 -10.73
CA LEU A 260 10.57 -21.27 -10.36
C LEU A 260 9.60 -22.39 -9.94
N VAL A 261 9.68 -23.51 -10.64
CA VAL A 261 8.96 -24.75 -10.31
C VAL A 261 9.99 -25.79 -9.91
N ALA A 262 9.74 -26.46 -8.79
CA ALA A 262 10.60 -27.53 -8.30
C ALA A 262 9.79 -28.72 -7.80
N GLU A 263 10.25 -29.93 -8.10
CA GLU A 263 9.73 -31.20 -7.58
C GLU A 263 10.73 -31.82 -6.65
N ILE A 264 10.27 -32.18 -5.45
CA ILE A 264 11.07 -32.79 -4.40
C ILE A 264 10.54 -34.21 -4.19
N ASP A 265 11.35 -35.19 -4.59
CA ASP A 265 11.08 -36.62 -4.35
C ASP A 265 11.78 -37.04 -3.03
N ALA A 266 10.97 -37.18 -1.98
CA ALA A 266 11.47 -37.54 -0.64
C ALA A 266 12.01 -38.97 -0.58
N GLN A 267 11.51 -39.90 -1.44
CA GLN A 267 11.98 -41.27 -1.47
C GLN A 267 13.33 -41.41 -2.18
N ARG A 268 13.51 -40.69 -3.31
CA ARG A 268 14.77 -40.66 -4.05
C ARG A 268 15.75 -39.68 -3.49
N ARG A 269 15.30 -38.78 -2.60
CA ARG A 269 16.07 -37.67 -2.06
C ARG A 269 16.65 -36.77 -3.15
N THR A 270 15.82 -36.41 -4.14
CA THR A 270 16.21 -35.59 -5.28
C THR A 270 15.31 -34.38 -5.43
N LEU A 271 15.92 -33.26 -5.82
CA LEU A 271 15.24 -32.03 -6.22
C LEU A 271 15.44 -31.89 -7.73
N ARG A 272 14.36 -31.72 -8.49
CA ARG A 272 14.40 -31.31 -9.91
C ARG A 272 13.73 -29.96 -10.02
N TYR A 273 14.26 -29.06 -10.83
CA TYR A 273 13.70 -27.73 -10.97
C TYR A 273 13.88 -27.13 -12.35
N VAL A 274 13.00 -26.18 -12.70
CA VAL A 274 13.10 -25.27 -13.83
C VAL A 274 12.94 -23.86 -13.29
N ASN A 275 13.89 -22.99 -13.60
CA ASN A 275 13.85 -21.59 -13.19
C ASN A 275 13.76 -20.69 -14.43
N CYS A 276 12.60 -20.06 -14.63
CA CYS A 276 12.27 -19.19 -15.75
C CYS A 276 12.45 -17.71 -15.32
N GLY A 277 13.71 -17.27 -15.28
CA GLY A 277 14.06 -15.88 -14.98
C GLY A 277 13.74 -15.42 -13.56
N HIS A 278 13.41 -16.33 -12.65
CA HIS A 278 13.12 -15.98 -11.25
C HIS A 278 14.41 -15.88 -10.43
N ASN A 279 14.34 -15.19 -9.28
CA ASN A 279 15.44 -15.09 -8.32
C ASN A 279 15.96 -16.48 -7.97
N PRO A 280 17.29 -16.67 -7.91
CA PRO A 280 17.87 -17.99 -7.60
C PRO A 280 17.43 -18.44 -6.20
N ALA A 281 16.81 -19.63 -6.10
CA ALA A 281 16.50 -20.18 -4.78
C ALA A 281 17.80 -20.59 -4.04
N LEU A 282 17.77 -20.49 -2.71
CA LEU A 282 18.87 -20.84 -1.82
C LEU A 282 18.70 -22.29 -1.35
N LEU A 283 19.69 -23.14 -1.62
CA LEU A 283 19.76 -24.48 -1.06
C LEU A 283 20.88 -24.56 -0.02
N PHE A 284 20.48 -24.59 1.26
CA PHE A 284 21.38 -24.76 2.38
C PHE A 284 21.64 -26.26 2.60
N ARG A 285 22.92 -26.63 2.62
CA ARG A 285 23.39 -28.01 2.85
C ARG A 285 23.71 -28.22 4.34
N ALA A 286 22.86 -28.91 5.06
CA ALA A 286 23.01 -29.11 6.51
C ALA A 286 24.37 -29.72 6.90
N LYS A 287 24.86 -30.68 6.11
CA LYS A 287 26.14 -31.39 6.40
C LYS A 287 27.37 -30.51 6.28
N THR A 288 27.37 -29.51 5.40
CA THR A 288 28.58 -28.71 5.11
C THR A 288 28.46 -27.26 5.54
N GLY A 289 27.23 -26.78 5.82
CA GLY A 289 26.91 -25.35 6.03
C GLY A 289 27.02 -24.51 4.75
N ALA A 290 27.18 -25.15 3.58
CA ALA A 290 27.28 -24.45 2.31
C ALA A 290 25.90 -24.00 1.82
N LEU A 291 25.86 -22.85 1.11
CA LEU A 291 24.71 -22.39 0.35
C LEU A 291 25.02 -22.50 -1.13
N SER A 292 24.16 -23.14 -1.89
CA SER A 292 24.16 -23.18 -3.36
C SER A 292 22.95 -22.44 -3.89
N LEU A 293 23.08 -21.87 -5.11
CA LEU A 293 22.03 -21.12 -5.80
C LEU A 293 21.45 -21.96 -6.92
N LEU A 294 20.14 -22.07 -6.97
CA LEU A 294 19.39 -22.69 -8.07
C LEU A 294 19.13 -21.62 -9.14
N ASN A 295 20.10 -21.43 -10.03
CA ASN A 295 20.10 -20.36 -11.02
C ASN A 295 19.02 -20.55 -12.09
N SER A 296 18.69 -19.46 -12.78
CA SER A 296 17.79 -19.47 -13.94
C SER A 296 18.38 -20.28 -15.09
N SER A 297 17.52 -21.09 -15.73
CA SER A 297 17.84 -21.93 -16.88
C SER A 297 17.05 -21.54 -18.14
N CYS A 298 16.07 -20.65 -18.01
CA CYS A 298 15.29 -20.12 -19.13
C CYS A 298 14.82 -18.68 -18.88
N PRO A 299 14.40 -17.95 -19.95
CA PRO A 299 13.84 -16.63 -19.82
C PRO A 299 12.50 -16.65 -19.06
N PRO A 300 12.03 -15.48 -18.56
CA PRO A 300 10.70 -15.37 -17.96
C PRO A 300 9.57 -15.78 -18.89
N ILE A 301 8.51 -16.34 -18.31
CA ILE A 301 7.30 -16.77 -18.98
C ILE A 301 6.57 -15.58 -19.61
N GLY A 302 6.17 -15.73 -20.89
CA GLY A 302 5.42 -14.70 -21.61
C GLY A 302 6.29 -13.73 -22.40
N LEU A 303 7.63 -13.89 -22.41
CA LEU A 303 8.52 -13.05 -23.22
C LEU A 303 8.74 -13.59 -24.64
N SER A 304 8.83 -14.91 -24.82
CA SER A 304 9.12 -15.53 -26.10
C SER A 304 8.31 -16.81 -26.29
N ALA A 305 7.96 -17.10 -27.56
CA ALA A 305 7.32 -18.36 -27.91
C ALA A 305 8.35 -19.51 -28.10
N GLU A 306 9.60 -19.19 -28.33
CA GLU A 306 10.69 -20.15 -28.53
C GLU A 306 11.56 -20.15 -27.25
N GLU A 307 11.19 -20.94 -26.25
CA GLU A 307 11.97 -21.11 -25.03
C GLU A 307 12.52 -22.53 -24.95
N ILE A 308 13.83 -22.60 -24.77
CA ILE A 308 14.51 -23.86 -24.43
C ILE A 308 14.78 -23.82 -22.95
N CYS A 309 13.96 -24.53 -22.19
CA CYS A 309 14.13 -24.69 -20.75
C CYS A 309 14.90 -25.97 -20.44
N GLU A 310 15.83 -25.90 -19.52
CA GLU A 310 16.59 -27.05 -19.05
C GLU A 310 16.10 -27.46 -17.66
N LEU A 311 15.88 -28.75 -17.48
CA LEU A 311 15.58 -29.36 -16.20
C LEU A 311 16.89 -29.62 -15.46
N ALA A 312 17.09 -28.93 -14.35
CA ALA A 312 18.23 -29.15 -13.45
C ALA A 312 17.86 -30.08 -12.32
N SER A 313 18.86 -30.75 -11.73
CA SER A 313 18.67 -31.69 -10.62
C SER A 313 19.77 -31.56 -9.58
N GLU A 314 19.37 -31.72 -8.30
CA GLU A 314 20.25 -31.71 -7.13
C GLU A 314 19.90 -32.89 -6.21
N ASP A 315 20.91 -33.54 -5.63
CA ASP A 315 20.68 -34.52 -4.57
C ASP A 315 20.39 -33.80 -3.24
N LEU A 316 19.45 -34.35 -2.47
CA LEU A 316 19.08 -33.81 -1.15
C LEU A 316 19.56 -34.75 -0.04
N MET A 317 19.91 -34.14 1.10
CA MET A 317 20.27 -34.84 2.33
C MET A 317 19.33 -34.45 3.47
N ASP A 318 19.30 -35.26 4.48
CA ASP A 318 18.56 -34.97 5.69
C ASP A 318 19.02 -33.66 6.33
N GLY A 319 18.07 -32.81 6.74
CA GLY A 319 18.33 -31.48 7.28
C GLY A 319 18.59 -30.39 6.25
N ASP A 320 18.69 -30.70 4.93
CA ASP A 320 18.84 -29.66 3.89
C ASP A 320 17.61 -28.76 3.86
N VAL A 321 17.84 -27.47 3.58
CA VAL A 321 16.78 -26.45 3.55
C VAL A 321 16.79 -25.71 2.21
N LEU A 322 15.65 -25.71 1.52
CA LEU A 322 15.41 -24.93 0.31
C LEU A 322 14.61 -23.69 0.66
N VAL A 323 15.10 -22.51 0.28
CA VAL A 323 14.40 -21.22 0.45
C VAL A 323 14.20 -20.59 -0.91
N LEU A 324 12.91 -20.41 -1.25
CA LEU A 324 12.48 -19.66 -2.42
C LEU A 324 11.96 -18.30 -1.93
N TYR A 325 12.20 -17.24 -2.69
CA TYR A 325 11.83 -15.87 -2.30
C TYR A 325 11.68 -15.00 -3.54
N THR A 326 10.85 -13.96 -3.46
CA THR A 326 10.73 -12.91 -4.48
C THR A 326 11.68 -11.75 -4.19
N ASP A 327 11.93 -10.92 -5.19
CA ASP A 327 12.89 -9.80 -5.12
C ASP A 327 12.53 -8.79 -4.02
N GLY A 328 11.23 -8.63 -3.68
CA GLY A 328 10.80 -7.78 -2.58
C GLY A 328 11.49 -8.06 -1.24
N VAL A 329 12.03 -9.28 -1.03
CA VAL A 329 12.85 -9.59 0.14
C VAL A 329 14.23 -8.95 0.05
N THR A 330 14.92 -9.12 -1.07
CA THR A 330 16.30 -8.64 -1.27
C THR A 330 16.37 -7.17 -1.61
N GLU A 331 15.36 -6.62 -2.28
CA GLU A 331 15.22 -5.23 -2.67
C GLU A 331 14.52 -4.37 -1.60
N ALA A 332 14.19 -4.93 -0.42
CA ALA A 332 13.69 -4.15 0.71
C ALA A 332 14.71 -3.06 1.08
N GLU A 333 14.31 -1.78 0.92
CA GLU A 333 15.18 -0.63 1.12
C GLU A 333 15.05 -0.03 2.53
N ASN A 334 16.17 0.31 3.14
CA ASN A 334 16.17 1.11 4.35
C ASN A 334 16.03 2.61 4.05
N ARG A 335 15.95 3.45 5.08
CA ARG A 335 15.82 4.92 4.94
C ARG A 335 16.98 5.60 4.23
N LEU A 336 18.11 4.92 4.03
CA LEU A 336 19.28 5.43 3.32
C LEU A 336 19.30 4.99 1.86
N GLY A 337 18.32 4.18 1.40
CA GLY A 337 18.26 3.61 0.05
C GLY A 337 19.21 2.43 -0.13
N GLU A 338 19.62 1.75 0.96
CA GLU A 338 20.39 0.53 0.88
C GLU A 338 19.43 -0.66 0.84
N GLU A 339 19.70 -1.65 -0.01
CA GLU A 339 18.91 -2.88 -0.11
C GLU A 339 19.29 -3.87 0.99
N PHE A 340 18.35 -4.72 1.41
CA PHE A 340 18.58 -5.84 2.32
C PHE A 340 19.63 -6.79 1.74
N GLY A 341 19.49 -7.18 0.50
CA GLY A 341 20.47 -7.89 -0.32
C GLY A 341 20.67 -9.36 0.05
N MET A 342 21.35 -10.05 -0.86
CA MET A 342 21.64 -11.49 -0.75
C MET A 342 22.50 -11.87 0.45
N GLU A 343 23.38 -10.98 0.90
CA GLU A 343 24.28 -11.28 2.04
C GLU A 343 23.49 -11.44 3.33
N ARG A 344 22.55 -10.51 3.61
CA ARG A 344 21.71 -10.56 4.82
C ARG A 344 20.71 -11.71 4.75
N LEU A 345 20.12 -11.97 3.58
CA LEU A 345 19.27 -13.13 3.37
C LEU A 345 20.02 -14.44 3.61
N SER A 346 21.20 -14.59 3.03
CA SER A 346 22.06 -15.77 3.24
C SER A 346 22.46 -15.95 4.70
N ALA A 347 22.74 -14.87 5.43
CA ALA A 347 23.05 -14.91 6.85
C ALA A 347 21.83 -15.36 7.68
N ALA A 348 20.63 -14.87 7.37
CA ALA A 348 19.38 -15.27 8.03
C ALA A 348 19.09 -16.77 7.81
N VAL A 349 19.25 -17.28 6.58
CA VAL A 349 19.09 -18.69 6.26
C VAL A 349 20.09 -19.56 7.03
N ARG A 350 21.37 -19.19 7.05
CA ARG A 350 22.41 -19.94 7.80
C ARG A 350 22.11 -19.99 9.30
N SER A 351 21.79 -18.86 9.91
CA SER A 351 21.54 -18.77 11.34
C SER A 351 20.25 -19.48 11.77
N GLY A 352 19.25 -19.53 10.88
CA GLY A 352 17.95 -20.14 11.13
C GLY A 352 17.80 -21.57 10.59
N SER A 353 18.83 -22.18 10.01
CA SER A 353 18.74 -23.49 9.32
C SER A 353 18.30 -24.66 10.22
N SER A 354 18.50 -24.57 11.53
CA SER A 354 18.03 -25.55 12.51
C SER A 354 16.58 -25.36 12.94
N LEU A 355 15.97 -24.23 12.64
CA LEU A 355 14.58 -23.90 13.00
C LEU A 355 13.59 -24.72 12.19
N SER A 356 12.33 -24.69 12.60
CA SER A 356 11.23 -25.15 11.76
C SER A 356 11.09 -24.26 10.50
N PRO A 357 10.52 -24.74 9.41
CA PRO A 357 10.28 -23.88 8.21
C PRO A 357 9.48 -22.61 8.52
N GLU A 358 8.50 -22.71 9.42
CA GLU A 358 7.67 -21.58 9.83
C GLU A 358 8.48 -20.53 10.61
N ASP A 359 9.33 -20.97 11.55
CA ASP A 359 10.19 -20.06 12.32
C ASP A 359 11.30 -19.44 11.45
N LEU A 360 11.88 -20.21 10.52
CA LEU A 360 12.88 -19.68 9.58
C LEU A 360 12.27 -18.66 8.64
N MET A 361 11.12 -18.94 8.07
CA MET A 361 10.34 -18.01 7.23
C MET A 361 10.06 -16.71 7.99
N SER A 362 9.56 -16.83 9.22
CA SER A 362 9.27 -15.68 10.08
C SER A 362 10.53 -14.89 10.44
N ASN A 363 11.65 -15.57 10.65
CA ASN A 363 12.95 -14.93 10.92
C ASN A 363 13.46 -14.12 9.71
N ILE A 364 13.36 -14.69 8.50
CA ILE A 364 13.75 -13.98 7.27
C ILE A 364 12.87 -12.74 7.08
N TYR A 365 11.54 -12.89 7.22
CA TYR A 365 10.60 -11.77 7.10
C TYR A 365 10.90 -10.67 8.13
N SER A 366 11.08 -11.03 9.40
CA SER A 366 11.37 -10.07 10.47
C SER A 366 12.70 -9.35 10.24
N ALA A 367 13.73 -10.05 9.75
CA ALA A 367 15.02 -9.44 9.45
C ALA A 367 14.92 -8.41 8.32
N ALA A 368 14.12 -8.66 7.29
CA ALA A 368 13.84 -7.71 6.21
C ALA A 368 12.98 -6.54 6.71
N ALA A 369 11.93 -6.81 7.48
CA ALA A 369 11.03 -5.80 8.06
C ALA A 369 11.76 -4.85 9.02
N ASP A 370 12.60 -5.37 9.91
CA ASP A 370 13.43 -4.57 10.82
C ASP A 370 14.40 -3.67 10.06
N PHE A 371 14.90 -4.15 8.92
CA PHE A 371 15.84 -3.41 8.08
C PHE A 371 15.16 -2.24 7.34
N CYS A 372 13.99 -2.45 6.73
CA CYS A 372 13.26 -1.41 5.99
C CYS A 372 12.29 -0.57 6.84
N GLY A 373 11.99 -0.99 8.10
CA GLY A 373 11.05 -0.32 8.98
C GLY A 373 9.59 -0.59 8.64
N ASP A 374 9.26 -1.81 8.21
CA ASP A 374 7.93 -2.28 7.80
C ASP A 374 7.33 -1.56 6.55
N ASP A 375 8.13 -0.81 5.81
CA ASP A 375 7.71 -0.10 4.60
C ASP A 375 8.28 -0.79 3.36
N PHE A 376 7.59 -1.84 2.92
CA PHE A 376 7.98 -2.61 1.75
C PHE A 376 7.48 -1.95 0.45
N ASN A 377 8.39 -1.78 -0.49
CA ASN A 377 8.11 -1.20 -1.81
C ASN A 377 7.50 -2.20 -2.79
N ASP A 378 7.71 -3.51 -2.54
CA ASP A 378 7.20 -4.62 -3.36
C ASP A 378 6.58 -5.73 -2.53
N ASP A 379 5.89 -6.64 -3.21
CA ASP A 379 5.31 -7.83 -2.61
C ASP A 379 6.43 -8.73 -2.04
N ILE A 380 6.18 -9.35 -0.90
CA ILE A 380 7.14 -10.26 -0.27
C ILE A 380 6.56 -11.65 -0.23
N THR A 381 7.27 -12.58 -0.87
CA THR A 381 6.93 -14.00 -0.81
C THR A 381 8.15 -14.81 -0.38
N ILE A 382 7.95 -15.68 0.58
CA ILE A 382 8.97 -16.60 1.12
C ILE A 382 8.35 -17.97 1.23
N LEU A 383 9.03 -18.98 0.67
CA LEU A 383 8.65 -20.37 0.77
C LEU A 383 9.87 -21.19 1.24
N VAL A 384 9.72 -21.90 2.34
CA VAL A 384 10.76 -22.70 2.96
C VAL A 384 10.37 -24.17 2.93
N VAL A 385 11.27 -25.01 2.45
CA VAL A 385 11.14 -26.48 2.49
C VAL A 385 12.32 -27.05 3.26
N LYS A 386 12.06 -27.85 4.27
CA LYS A 386 13.07 -28.58 5.05
C LYS A 386 12.92 -30.08 4.82
N CYS A 387 14.05 -30.73 4.55
CA CYS A 387 14.12 -32.17 4.39
C CYS A 387 14.31 -32.83 5.76
N ASP A 388 13.36 -33.70 6.15
CA ASP A 388 13.39 -34.50 7.40
C ASP A 388 13.13 -35.96 7.06
N PHE A 389 14.04 -36.54 6.30
CA PHE A 389 13.89 -37.89 5.76
C PHE A 389 14.02 -38.99 6.83
N ASP A 390 14.71 -38.73 7.92
CA ASP A 390 15.03 -39.72 8.95
C ASP A 390 13.91 -39.84 9.98
N SER A 391 13.08 -38.82 10.22
CA SER A 391 11.92 -38.88 11.13
C SER A 391 10.77 -39.73 10.54
N SER A 392 10.70 -39.89 9.23
CA SER A 392 9.67 -40.68 8.55
C SER A 392 9.90 -42.20 8.67
N SER A 393 11.01 -42.67 9.21
CA SER A 393 11.38 -44.09 9.30
C SER A 393 10.87 -44.77 10.57
N THR A 394 10.18 -44.09 11.47
CA THR A 394 9.60 -44.68 12.70
C THR A 394 8.10 -44.88 12.47
N PRO A 395 7.62 -46.12 12.19
CA PRO A 395 6.20 -46.40 12.20
C PRO A 395 5.70 -46.21 13.63
N SER A 396 4.71 -45.35 13.81
CA SER A 396 3.95 -45.28 15.07
C SER A 396 3.38 -46.68 15.37
N SER A 397 3.97 -47.35 16.34
CA SER A 397 3.49 -48.59 16.91
C SER A 397 2.18 -48.42 17.69
#